data_97f6abb134849620c81a5786f8468f0e
#
_entry.id   97f6abb134849620c81a5786f8468f0e
#
_cell.length_a   1.000
_cell.length_b   1.000
_cell.length_c   1.000
_cell.angle_alpha   90.00
_cell.angle_beta   90.00
_cell.angle_gamma   90.00
#
_symmetry.space_group_name_H-M   'P 1'
#
loop_
_entity.id
_entity.type
_entity.pdbx_description
1 polymer ?
#
loop_
_entity_poly.entity_id
_entity_poly.type
_entity_poly.pdbx_seq_one_letter_code
_entity_poly.pdbx_strand_id
1 'polypeptide(L)'
;MSTKVYRAENAEIAAAYGIVSEYYEAAAVVVREDLDRFSKDYFADGAGVWLAEEDGEVVGCVALRKLSGSEGCGEIKRLYVRSKFRGRGIADQLVLALEEYAVAFGYKWLYLDTAADMKAAARFYEKKGFERCERYNENPQAVIFMRKTLR
;
A
#
# COMPACT_ATOMS: atom_id res chain seq x y z
N MET A 1 3.98 24.37 -1.23
CA MET A 1 2.95 23.38 -0.86
C MET A 1 3.61 22.25 -0.10
N SER A 2 3.01 21.86 1.00
CA SER A 2 3.55 20.76 1.80
C SER A 2 2.62 19.56 1.74
N THR A 3 3.22 18.38 1.65
CA THR A 3 2.50 17.12 1.70
C THR A 3 2.56 16.58 3.11
N LYS A 4 1.42 16.18 3.63
CA LYS A 4 1.33 15.55 4.94
C LYS A 4 1.00 14.08 4.72
N VAL A 5 1.78 13.18 5.33
CA VAL A 5 1.53 11.73 5.28
C VAL A 5 1.31 11.23 6.70
N TYR A 6 0.25 10.46 6.89
CA TYR A 6 -0.10 9.96 8.22
C TYR A 6 -0.86 8.64 8.10
N ARG A 7 -0.78 7.85 9.17
CA ARG A 7 -1.57 6.61 9.27
C ARG A 7 -3.00 6.98 9.68
N ALA A 8 -3.97 6.54 8.89
CA ALA A 8 -5.37 6.85 9.13
C ALA A 8 -5.85 6.19 10.44
N GLU A 9 -6.63 6.93 11.21
CA GLU A 9 -7.26 6.42 12.42
C GLU A 9 -8.72 6.05 12.13
N ASN A 10 -9.40 5.44 13.10
CA ASN A 10 -10.78 5.00 12.91
C ASN A 10 -11.71 6.12 12.42
N ALA A 11 -11.50 7.34 12.86
CA ALA A 11 -12.31 8.48 12.42
C ALA A 11 -12.14 8.78 10.92
N GLU A 12 -11.09 8.24 10.31
CA GLU A 12 -10.74 8.51 8.91
C GLU A 12 -11.00 7.33 7.98
N ILE A 13 -11.69 6.31 8.46
CA ILE A 13 -11.99 5.11 7.66
C ILE A 13 -12.71 5.48 6.36
N ALA A 14 -13.67 6.39 6.40
CA ALA A 14 -14.43 6.78 5.21
C ALA A 14 -13.51 7.44 4.16
N ALA A 15 -12.63 8.34 4.60
CA ALA A 15 -11.69 9.00 3.71
C ALA A 15 -10.70 7.99 3.10
N ALA A 16 -10.21 7.07 3.92
CA ALA A 16 -9.30 6.01 3.47
C ALA A 16 -9.99 5.10 2.44
N TYR A 17 -11.20 4.67 2.73
CA TYR A 17 -11.95 3.82 1.80
C TYR A 17 -12.27 4.56 0.49
N GLY A 18 -12.53 5.87 0.58
CA GLY A 18 -12.79 6.69 -0.60
C GLY A 18 -11.63 6.73 -1.57
N ILE A 19 -10.40 6.97 -1.07
CA ILE A 19 -9.23 7.02 -1.95
C ILE A 19 -8.86 5.61 -2.47
N VAL A 20 -9.04 4.58 -1.66
CA VAL A 20 -8.80 3.19 -2.10
C VAL A 20 -9.81 2.80 -3.19
N SER A 21 -11.04 3.29 -3.11
CA SER A 21 -12.04 3.05 -4.16
C SER A 21 -11.62 3.68 -5.49
N GLU A 22 -10.99 4.84 -5.46
CA GLU A 22 -10.39 5.44 -6.66
C GLU A 22 -9.29 4.54 -7.24
N TYR A 23 -8.49 3.94 -6.37
CA TYR A 23 -7.47 2.98 -6.80
C TYR A 23 -8.12 1.79 -7.52
N TYR A 24 -9.22 1.25 -6.98
CA TYR A 24 -9.91 0.13 -7.62
C TYR A 24 -10.32 0.48 -9.05
N GLU A 25 -10.85 1.67 -9.26
CA GLU A 25 -11.26 2.11 -10.61
C GLU A 25 -10.04 2.30 -11.51
N ALA A 26 -9.02 3.00 -11.03
CA ALA A 26 -7.84 3.32 -11.81
C ALA A 26 -7.04 2.07 -12.23
N ALA A 27 -6.98 1.07 -11.36
CA ALA A 27 -6.22 -0.16 -11.59
C ALA A 27 -7.08 -1.29 -12.14
N ALA A 28 -8.38 -1.05 -12.39
CA ALA A 28 -9.33 -2.05 -12.88
C ALA A 28 -9.34 -3.31 -11.99
N VAL A 29 -9.35 -3.12 -10.69
CA VAL A 29 -9.32 -4.23 -9.73
C VAL A 29 -10.65 -4.99 -9.79
N VAL A 30 -10.57 -6.29 -10.00
CA VAL A 30 -11.75 -7.17 -10.15
C VAL A 30 -12.34 -7.54 -8.80
N VAL A 31 -11.48 -8.00 -7.87
CA VAL A 31 -11.93 -8.40 -6.53
C VAL A 31 -11.70 -7.25 -5.59
N ARG A 32 -12.78 -6.70 -5.04
CA ARG A 32 -12.74 -5.51 -4.19
C ARG A 32 -13.30 -5.83 -2.82
N GLU A 33 -12.72 -5.18 -1.80
CA GLU A 33 -13.21 -5.28 -0.44
C GLU A 33 -14.35 -4.29 -0.24
N ASP A 34 -15.40 -4.69 0.48
CA ASP A 34 -16.41 -3.74 0.94
C ASP A 34 -15.86 -2.99 2.16
N LEU A 35 -16.60 -1.99 2.64
CA LEU A 35 -16.16 -1.16 3.76
C LEU A 35 -15.89 -1.98 5.03
N ASP A 36 -16.72 -2.95 5.30
CA ASP A 36 -16.59 -3.78 6.50
C ASP A 36 -15.32 -4.62 6.45
N ARG A 37 -15.06 -5.30 5.34
CA ARG A 37 -13.85 -6.09 5.12
C ARG A 37 -12.61 -5.22 5.16
N PHE A 38 -12.67 -4.06 4.52
CA PHE A 38 -11.59 -3.09 4.50
C PHE A 38 -11.22 -2.64 5.91
N SER A 39 -12.22 -2.34 6.74
CA SER A 39 -11.98 -1.92 8.12
C SER A 39 -11.29 -3.03 8.92
N LYS A 40 -11.75 -4.26 8.79
CA LYS A 40 -11.18 -5.38 9.51
C LYS A 40 -9.74 -5.68 9.08
N ASP A 41 -9.48 -5.61 7.78
CA ASP A 41 -8.16 -5.95 7.24
C ASP A 41 -7.11 -4.88 7.50
N TYR A 42 -7.49 -3.61 7.47
CA TYR A 42 -6.52 -2.51 7.48
C TYR A 42 -6.53 -1.63 8.71
N PHE A 43 -7.52 -1.76 9.60
CA PHE A 43 -7.59 -0.97 10.82
C PHE A 43 -7.40 -1.84 12.05
N ALA A 44 -6.32 -2.63 12.03
CA ALA A 44 -5.96 -3.55 13.09
C ALA A 44 -4.47 -3.39 13.40
N ASP A 45 -4.01 -3.98 14.50
CA ASP A 45 -2.59 -3.96 14.85
C ASP A 45 -1.79 -4.70 13.77
N GLY A 46 -0.69 -4.12 13.35
CA GLY A 46 0.14 -4.67 12.28
C GLY A 46 -0.39 -4.36 10.90
N ALA A 47 -1.45 -3.58 10.79
CA ALA A 47 -2.02 -3.15 9.52
C ALA A 47 -2.23 -1.64 9.54
N GLY A 48 -2.54 -1.06 8.40
CA GLY A 48 -2.84 0.36 8.34
C GLY A 48 -3.05 0.83 6.92
N VAL A 49 -3.63 2.03 6.82
CA VAL A 49 -3.69 2.78 5.58
C VAL A 49 -3.03 4.13 5.85
N TRP A 50 -2.04 4.47 5.04
CA TRP A 50 -1.40 5.79 5.11
C TRP A 50 -2.00 6.66 4.04
N LEU A 51 -2.32 7.89 4.41
CA LEU A 51 -2.91 8.88 3.54
C LEU A 51 -1.93 10.01 3.30
N ALA A 52 -1.91 10.53 2.08
CA ALA A 52 -1.16 11.73 1.74
C ALA A 52 -2.17 12.85 1.48
N GLU A 53 -1.94 14.00 2.11
CA GLU A 53 -2.79 15.19 1.95
C GLU A 53 -1.99 16.36 1.44
N GLU A 54 -2.59 17.12 0.54
CA GLU A 54 -2.09 18.45 0.15
C GLU A 54 -3.24 19.43 0.28
N ASP A 55 -3.02 20.50 1.02
CA ASP A 55 -4.02 21.55 1.27
C ASP A 55 -5.37 20.99 1.74
N GLY A 56 -5.32 20.01 2.63
CA GLY A 56 -6.52 19.40 3.20
C GLY A 56 -7.21 18.36 2.33
N GLU A 57 -6.66 18.09 1.16
CA GLU A 57 -7.24 17.11 0.24
C GLU A 57 -6.42 15.81 0.25
N VAL A 58 -7.09 14.67 0.36
CA VAL A 58 -6.42 13.38 0.27
C VAL A 58 -6.11 13.08 -1.19
N VAL A 59 -4.82 12.93 -1.50
CA VAL A 59 -4.33 12.78 -2.88
C VAL A 59 -3.64 11.45 -3.14
N GLY A 60 -3.44 10.64 -2.11
CA GLY A 60 -2.80 9.33 -2.28
C GLY A 60 -2.96 8.45 -1.07
N CYS A 61 -2.64 7.17 -1.24
CA CYS A 61 -2.73 6.18 -0.16
C CYS A 61 -1.76 5.02 -0.41
N VAL A 62 -1.50 4.27 0.67
CA VAL A 62 -0.89 2.95 0.61
C VAL A 62 -1.41 2.15 1.81
N ALA A 63 -1.53 0.86 1.67
CA ALA A 63 -2.04 0.01 2.73
C ALA A 63 -1.06 -1.11 3.08
N LEU A 64 -1.11 -1.55 4.33
CA LEU A 64 -0.31 -2.65 4.87
C LEU A 64 -1.23 -3.59 5.63
N ARG A 65 -1.06 -4.88 5.41
CA ARG A 65 -1.74 -5.89 6.22
C ARG A 65 -0.79 -7.06 6.50
N LYS A 66 -1.13 -7.87 7.49
CA LYS A 66 -0.37 -9.09 7.75
C LYS A 66 -0.53 -10.04 6.58
N LEU A 67 0.56 -10.67 6.18
CA LEU A 67 0.48 -11.71 5.15
C LEU A 67 0.00 -13.01 5.79
N SER A 68 -1.12 -13.51 5.31
CA SER A 68 -1.75 -14.71 5.82
C SER A 68 -0.83 -15.93 5.71
N GLY A 69 -0.70 -16.69 6.79
CA GLY A 69 0.10 -17.92 6.80
C GLY A 69 1.61 -17.71 6.93
N SER A 70 2.08 -16.47 7.07
CA SER A 70 3.51 -16.17 7.17
C SER A 70 3.78 -15.22 8.31
N GLU A 71 4.30 -15.73 9.41
CA GLU A 71 4.63 -14.93 10.58
C GLU A 71 5.78 -13.98 10.27
N GLY A 72 5.66 -12.75 10.76
CA GLY A 72 6.70 -11.73 10.55
C GLY A 72 6.70 -11.12 9.16
N CYS A 73 5.66 -11.35 8.36
CA CYS A 73 5.55 -10.82 7.00
C CYS A 73 4.36 -9.89 6.87
N GLY A 74 4.60 -8.71 6.31
CA GLY A 74 3.56 -7.77 5.94
C GLY A 74 3.42 -7.71 4.43
N GLU A 75 2.24 -7.30 3.97
CA GLU A 75 1.97 -7.15 2.54
C GLU A 75 1.56 -5.72 2.24
N ILE A 76 2.26 -5.10 1.27
CA ILE A 76 1.92 -3.75 0.79
C ILE A 76 0.83 -3.88 -0.27
N LYS A 77 -0.21 -3.08 -0.14
CA LYS A 77 -1.36 -3.06 -1.05
C LYS A 77 -1.77 -1.63 -1.33
N ARG A 78 -2.45 -1.42 -2.42
CA ARG A 78 -3.21 -0.20 -2.71
C ARG A 78 -2.36 1.08 -2.77
N LEU A 79 -1.13 1.03 -3.25
CA LEU A 79 -0.35 2.24 -3.49
C LEU A 79 -0.99 3.01 -4.65
N TYR A 80 -1.38 4.24 -4.38
CA TYR A 80 -2.06 5.06 -5.37
C TYR A 80 -1.81 6.54 -5.08
N VAL A 81 -1.52 7.29 -6.12
CA VAL A 81 -1.41 8.75 -6.06
C VAL A 81 -2.24 9.29 -7.23
N ARG A 82 -3.10 10.25 -6.97
CA ARG A 82 -3.91 10.87 -8.01
C ARG A 82 -3.00 11.44 -9.09
N SER A 83 -3.40 11.32 -10.35
CA SER A 83 -2.55 11.64 -11.49
C SER A 83 -1.97 13.06 -11.45
N LYS A 84 -2.75 14.04 -11.00
CA LYS A 84 -2.29 15.43 -10.88
C LYS A 84 -1.13 15.62 -9.92
N PHE A 85 -0.95 14.68 -9.00
CA PHE A 85 0.02 14.79 -7.91
C PHE A 85 1.21 13.86 -8.07
N ARG A 86 1.29 13.14 -9.17
CA ARG A 86 2.43 12.24 -9.44
C ARG A 86 3.68 13.03 -9.80
N GLY A 87 4.84 12.40 -9.60
CA GLY A 87 6.13 13.03 -9.88
C GLY A 87 6.60 14.00 -8.82
N ARG A 88 5.98 13.99 -7.65
CA ARG A 88 6.32 14.91 -6.54
C ARG A 88 6.91 14.20 -5.34
N GLY A 89 7.20 12.90 -5.47
CA GLY A 89 7.75 12.13 -4.36
C GLY A 89 6.73 11.67 -3.33
N ILE A 90 5.44 11.78 -3.60
CA ILE A 90 4.39 11.39 -2.66
C ILE A 90 4.39 9.88 -2.41
N ALA A 91 4.53 9.08 -3.49
CA ALA A 91 4.61 7.64 -3.34
C ALA A 91 5.80 7.23 -2.47
N ASP A 92 6.95 7.90 -2.63
CA ASP A 92 8.12 7.67 -1.79
C ASP A 92 7.81 7.93 -0.31
N GLN A 93 7.15 9.04 -0.02
CA GLN A 93 6.79 9.39 1.35
C GLN A 93 5.82 8.40 1.97
N LEU A 94 4.85 7.94 1.19
CA LEU A 94 3.87 6.95 1.63
C LEU A 94 4.55 5.62 1.98
N VAL A 95 5.39 5.12 1.09
CA VAL A 95 6.08 3.84 1.32
C VAL A 95 7.05 3.96 2.48
N LEU A 96 7.76 5.10 2.61
CA LEU A 96 8.68 5.30 3.73
C LEU A 96 7.94 5.26 5.07
N ALA A 97 6.81 5.94 5.17
CA ALA A 97 6.01 5.95 6.40
C ALA A 97 5.52 4.53 6.75
N LEU A 98 5.07 3.80 5.75
CA LEU A 98 4.63 2.41 5.93
C LEU A 98 5.79 1.53 6.41
N GLU A 99 6.97 1.67 5.80
CA GLU A 99 8.14 0.88 6.19
C GLU A 99 8.57 1.18 7.62
N GLU A 100 8.55 2.43 8.03
CA GLU A 100 8.88 2.82 9.41
C GLU A 100 7.95 2.13 10.41
N TYR A 101 6.66 2.12 10.11
CA TYR A 101 5.70 1.42 10.96
C TYR A 101 5.97 -0.10 10.96
N ALA A 102 6.24 -0.68 9.80
CA ALA A 102 6.47 -2.12 9.66
C ALA A 102 7.68 -2.56 10.50
N VAL A 103 8.76 -1.80 10.45
CA VAL A 103 9.96 -2.08 11.26
C VAL A 103 9.63 -1.99 12.75
N ALA A 104 8.94 -0.92 13.16
CA ALA A 104 8.58 -0.72 14.57
C ALA A 104 7.63 -1.81 15.08
N PHE A 105 6.73 -2.29 14.24
CA PHE A 105 5.81 -3.37 14.60
C PHE A 105 6.51 -4.72 14.75
N GLY A 106 7.63 -4.90 14.03
CA GLY A 106 8.41 -6.14 14.11
C GLY A 106 8.34 -7.03 12.88
N TYR A 107 7.83 -6.52 11.77
CA TYR A 107 7.89 -7.29 10.52
C TYR A 107 9.33 -7.45 10.09
N LYS A 108 9.66 -8.65 9.60
CA LYS A 108 10.98 -8.97 9.06
C LYS A 108 11.01 -8.89 7.54
N TRP A 109 9.85 -9.03 6.91
CA TRP A 109 9.71 -9.01 5.46
C TRP A 109 8.50 -8.21 5.04
N LEU A 110 8.63 -7.53 3.92
CA LEU A 110 7.48 -6.93 3.22
C LEU A 110 7.36 -7.59 1.86
N TYR A 111 6.15 -7.96 1.51
CA TYR A 111 5.81 -8.55 0.22
C TYR A 111 4.84 -7.64 -0.52
N LEU A 112 4.84 -7.73 -1.83
CA LEU A 112 3.86 -7.06 -2.67
C LEU A 112 3.66 -7.81 -3.98
N ASP A 113 2.54 -7.55 -4.62
CA ASP A 113 2.29 -8.05 -5.96
C ASP A 113 1.84 -6.89 -6.86
N THR A 114 2.01 -7.04 -8.17
CA THR A 114 1.58 -6.05 -9.13
C THR A 114 1.26 -6.71 -10.48
N ALA A 115 0.42 -6.06 -11.27
CA ALA A 115 0.03 -6.57 -12.57
C ALA A 115 1.13 -6.31 -13.62
N ALA A 116 1.07 -7.04 -14.72
CA ALA A 116 2.07 -6.97 -15.79
C ALA A 116 2.20 -5.58 -16.42
N ASP A 117 1.09 -4.85 -16.50
CA ASP A 117 1.07 -3.51 -17.06
C ASP A 117 1.57 -2.44 -16.08
N MET A 118 1.95 -2.85 -14.87
CA MET A 118 2.44 -1.96 -13.82
C MET A 118 3.97 -1.96 -13.72
N LYS A 119 4.65 -1.93 -14.87
CA LYS A 119 6.13 -1.97 -14.90
C LYS A 119 6.77 -0.78 -14.18
N ALA A 120 6.14 0.37 -14.22
CA ALA A 120 6.64 1.54 -13.50
C ALA A 120 6.63 1.32 -12.00
N ALA A 121 5.61 0.61 -11.49
CA ALA A 121 5.52 0.27 -10.07
C ALA A 121 6.65 -0.70 -9.69
N ALA A 122 6.92 -1.71 -10.52
CA ALA A 122 8.01 -2.66 -10.27
C ALA A 122 9.36 -1.92 -10.19
N ARG A 123 9.63 -1.01 -11.12
CA ARG A 123 10.86 -0.22 -11.09
C ARG A 123 10.96 0.66 -9.85
N PHE A 124 9.84 1.25 -9.45
CA PHE A 124 9.76 2.05 -8.24
C PHE A 124 10.18 1.23 -7.02
N TYR A 125 9.60 0.03 -6.87
CA TYR A 125 9.92 -0.84 -5.74
C TYR A 125 11.34 -1.41 -5.80
N GLU A 126 11.86 -1.69 -6.99
CA GLU A 126 13.25 -2.12 -7.14
C GLU A 126 14.22 -1.07 -6.59
N LYS A 127 13.95 0.19 -6.86
CA LYS A 127 14.76 1.29 -6.31
C LYS A 127 14.66 1.40 -4.79
N LYS A 128 13.60 0.88 -4.20
CA LYS A 128 13.41 0.84 -2.75
C LYS A 128 14.04 -0.37 -2.09
N GLY A 129 14.68 -1.24 -2.87
CA GLY A 129 15.35 -2.42 -2.34
C GLY A 129 14.53 -3.70 -2.41
N PHE A 130 13.38 -3.66 -3.07
CA PHE A 130 12.59 -4.87 -3.28
C PHE A 130 13.19 -5.70 -4.40
N GLU A 131 13.14 -7.02 -4.24
CA GLU A 131 13.61 -7.99 -5.21
C GLU A 131 12.44 -8.84 -5.68
N ARG A 132 12.50 -9.30 -6.93
CA ARG A 132 11.48 -10.20 -7.45
C ARG A 132 11.55 -11.53 -6.73
N CYS A 133 10.38 -12.12 -6.49
CA CYS A 133 10.26 -13.42 -5.84
C CYS A 133 9.17 -14.25 -6.50
N GLU A 134 8.97 -15.47 -6.02
CA GLU A 134 7.94 -16.36 -6.54
C GLU A 134 6.56 -15.93 -6.07
N ARG A 135 5.54 -16.40 -6.77
CA ARG A 135 4.15 -16.17 -6.38
C ARG A 135 3.91 -16.65 -4.94
N TYR A 136 3.32 -15.79 -4.13
CA TYR A 136 3.04 -16.11 -2.74
C TYR A 136 1.54 -16.00 -2.39
N ASN A 137 0.69 -15.56 -3.33
CA ASN A 137 -0.75 -15.44 -3.10
C ASN A 137 -1.54 -15.85 -4.34
N GLU A 138 -2.86 -15.86 -4.22
CA GLU A 138 -3.78 -16.30 -5.25
C GLU A 138 -4.37 -15.17 -6.10
N ASN A 139 -3.78 -13.97 -6.06
CA ASN A 139 -4.30 -12.84 -6.82
C ASN A 139 -4.20 -13.14 -8.34
N PRO A 140 -5.33 -13.31 -9.05
CA PRO A 140 -5.30 -13.69 -10.46
C PRO A 140 -4.79 -12.60 -11.38
N GLN A 141 -4.80 -11.34 -10.94
CA GLN A 141 -4.33 -10.21 -11.74
C GLN A 141 -2.84 -9.96 -11.56
N ALA A 142 -2.22 -10.55 -10.54
CA ALA A 142 -0.81 -10.32 -10.25
C ALA A 142 0.09 -11.19 -11.13
N VAL A 143 1.14 -10.58 -11.64
CA VAL A 143 2.13 -11.23 -12.50
C VAL A 143 3.53 -11.04 -11.92
N ILE A 144 3.77 -9.94 -11.23
CA ILE A 144 5.07 -9.63 -10.63
C ILE A 144 4.90 -9.70 -9.11
N PHE A 145 5.79 -10.44 -8.46
CA PHE A 145 5.82 -10.61 -7.01
C PHE A 145 7.17 -10.16 -6.50
N MET A 146 7.18 -9.39 -5.42
CA MET A 146 8.41 -8.81 -4.89
C MET A 146 8.42 -8.88 -3.38
N ARG A 147 9.62 -8.85 -2.80
CA ARG A 147 9.79 -8.82 -1.35
C ARG A 147 11.02 -8.02 -0.96
N LYS A 148 11.03 -7.56 0.27
CA LYS A 148 12.15 -6.83 0.86
C LYS A 148 12.35 -7.27 2.30
N THR A 149 13.62 -7.51 2.68
CA THR A 149 14.00 -7.78 4.07
C THR A 149 14.02 -6.48 4.85
N LEU A 150 13.40 -6.48 6.02
CA LEU A 150 13.44 -5.35 6.95
C LEU A 150 14.38 -5.65 8.09
N ARG A 151 14.92 -4.62 8.71
CA ARG A 151 15.85 -4.76 9.83
C ARG A 151 15.33 -4.10 11.08
#